data_495473915e60ad9ac4d32ef0a38bdb21
#
_entry.id   495473915e60ad9ac4d32ef0a38bdb21
#
_cell.length_a   1.000
_cell.length_b   1.000
_cell.length_c   1.000
_cell.angle_alpha   90.00
_cell.angle_beta   90.00
_cell.angle_gamma   90.00
#
_symmetry.space_group_name_H-M   'P 1'
#
loop_
_entity.id
_entity.type
_entity.pdbx_description
1 polymer ?
#
loop_
_entity_poly.entity_id
_entity_poly.type
_entity_poly.pdbx_seq_one_letter_code
_entity_poly.pdbx_strand_id
1 'polypeptide(L)'
;SDAQIYNSNTYVKNYTYLGTVEEADGKGRCRIEQKNKFSVGETIEIMKPDGRNLEVVVKSICDEDGNGQESAPHPKQILWVDLGADVDKYDILRKKEDN
;
A
#
# COMPACT_ATOMS: atom_id res chain seq x y z
N SER A 1 -6.46 28.65 -17.82
CA SER A 1 -6.48 28.44 -17.58
C SER A 1 -6.25 28.34 -17.33
N ASP A 2 -6.23 28.25 -17.48
CA ASP A 2 -6.16 27.91 -17.15
C ASP A 2 -5.82 27.58 -16.75
N ALA A 3 -5.78 27.63 -16.83
CA ALA A 3 -5.62 27.16 -16.37
C ALA A 3 -5.29 26.72 -16.02
N GLN A 4 -5.36 26.67 -16.11
CA GLN A 4 -5.28 26.14 -15.76
C GLN A 4 -4.95 25.67 -15.28
N ILE A 5 -4.97 25.68 -15.29
CA ILE A 5 -4.87 25.31 -14.75
C ILE A 5 -4.70 24.71 -14.61
N TYR A 6 -4.85 24.60 -14.76
CA TYR A 6 -4.90 23.90 -14.47
C TYR A 6 -4.58 23.22 -14.29
N ASN A 7 -4.51 23.27 -14.37
CA ASN A 7 -4.34 22.63 -14.03
C ASN A 7 -4.13 22.08 -13.63
N SER A 8 -3.78 22.45 -13.64
CA SER A 8 -3.68 21.84 -12.76
C SER A 8 -4.14 20.67 -12.40
N ASN A 9 -4.86 20.31 -12.67
CA ASN A 9 -5.41 19.03 -12.56
C ASN A 9 -4.51 17.94 -12.95
N THR A 10 -3.59 18.18 -13.80
CA THR A 10 -2.59 17.20 -14.21
C THR A 10 -1.69 16.82 -13.07
N TYR A 11 -1.71 17.54 -12.00
CA TYR A 11 -0.90 17.22 -10.83
C TYR A 11 -1.66 16.45 -9.80
N VAL A 12 -2.91 16.17 -10.03
CA VAL A 12 -3.65 15.32 -9.11
C VAL A 12 -3.14 13.91 -9.30
N LYS A 13 -2.45 13.41 -8.31
CA LYS A 13 -1.96 12.05 -8.35
C LYS A 13 -3.05 11.14 -7.87
N ASN A 14 -3.35 10.17 -8.66
CA ASN A 14 -4.33 9.16 -8.28
C ASN A 14 -3.64 8.11 -7.41
N TYR A 15 -4.37 7.61 -6.46
CA TYR A 15 -3.87 6.54 -5.59
C TYR A 15 -4.80 5.36 -5.70
N THR A 16 -4.22 4.18 -5.66
CA THR A 16 -4.98 2.95 -5.63
C THR A 16 -4.94 2.40 -4.21
N TYR A 17 -6.09 2.24 -3.60
CA TYR A 17 -6.21 1.70 -2.26
C TYR A 17 -5.86 0.21 -2.29
N LEU A 18 -4.91 -0.20 -1.46
CA LEU A 18 -4.44 -1.58 -1.42
C LEU A 18 -5.02 -2.37 -0.26
N GLY A 19 -5.31 -1.71 0.84
CA GLY A 19 -5.88 -2.36 2.00
C GLY A 19 -5.61 -1.59 3.28
N THR A 20 -6.31 -1.97 4.32
CA THR A 20 -6.11 -1.43 5.66
C THR A 20 -5.38 -2.48 6.48
N VAL A 21 -4.42 -2.04 7.27
CA VAL A 21 -3.65 -2.93 8.13
C VAL A 21 -4.56 -3.45 9.24
N GLU A 22 -4.76 -4.76 9.27
CA GLU A 22 -5.57 -5.41 10.29
C GLU A 22 -4.73 -5.81 11.49
N GLU A 23 -3.47 -6.17 11.26
CA GLU A 23 -2.53 -6.51 12.31
C GLU A 23 -1.13 -6.13 11.87
N ALA A 24 -0.26 -5.86 12.84
CA ALA A 24 1.15 -5.59 12.58
C ALA A 24 1.97 -6.41 13.59
N ASP A 25 3.11 -6.95 13.12
CA ASP A 25 3.94 -7.79 13.99
C ASP A 25 5.01 -7.00 14.74
N GLY A 26 5.07 -5.69 14.51
CA GLY A 26 6.08 -4.85 15.13
C GLY A 26 7.45 -4.93 14.48
N LYS A 27 7.58 -5.67 13.39
CA LYS A 27 8.86 -5.88 12.71
C LYS A 27 8.80 -5.45 11.25
N GLY A 28 7.81 -4.65 10.89
CA GLY A 28 7.67 -4.17 9.52
C GLY A 28 6.72 -4.99 8.68
N ARG A 29 6.14 -6.05 9.21
CA ARG A 29 5.15 -6.84 8.49
C ARG A 29 3.76 -6.52 8.98
N CYS A 30 2.82 -6.57 8.07
CA CYS A 30 1.42 -6.30 8.40
C CYS A 30 0.51 -7.22 7.63
N ARG A 31 -0.64 -7.47 8.21
CA ARG A 31 -1.68 -8.28 7.60
C ARG A 31 -2.74 -7.36 7.02
N ILE A 32 -3.09 -7.59 5.77
CA ILE A 32 -4.10 -6.80 5.09
C ILE A 32 -5.05 -7.71 4.32
N GLU A 33 -6.26 -7.22 4.08
CA GLU A 33 -7.14 -7.82 3.09
C GLU A 33 -6.93 -7.04 1.80
N GLN A 34 -6.43 -7.70 0.79
CA GLN A 34 -6.08 -7.06 -0.46
C GLN A 34 -7.31 -6.49 -1.17
N LYS A 35 -7.23 -5.25 -1.61
CA LYS A 35 -8.30 -4.60 -2.36
C LYS A 35 -7.95 -4.40 -3.82
N ASN A 36 -6.67 -4.21 -4.12
CA ASN A 36 -6.20 -4.02 -5.48
C ASN A 36 -4.86 -4.69 -5.66
N LYS A 37 -4.50 -4.93 -6.91
CA LYS A 37 -3.29 -5.66 -7.25
C LYS A 37 -2.04 -4.84 -6.97
N PHE A 38 -1.03 -5.48 -6.39
CA PHE A 38 0.29 -4.89 -6.25
C PHE A 38 1.32 -6.02 -6.20
N SER A 39 2.60 -5.64 -6.32
CA SER A 39 3.69 -6.63 -6.44
C SER A 39 4.86 -6.25 -5.57
N VAL A 40 5.70 -7.24 -5.28
CA VAL A 40 6.99 -7.02 -4.60
C VAL A 40 7.83 -6.06 -5.45
N GLY A 41 8.47 -5.12 -4.79
CA GLY A 41 9.30 -4.13 -5.46
C GLY A 41 8.59 -2.84 -5.81
N GLU A 42 7.29 -2.78 -5.68
CA GLU A 42 6.55 -1.54 -5.93
C GLU A 42 6.68 -0.61 -4.74
N THR A 43 6.71 0.68 -5.02
CA THR A 43 6.70 1.70 -3.98
C THR A 43 5.26 2.03 -3.63
N ILE A 44 4.94 1.94 -2.35
CA ILE A 44 3.60 2.24 -1.86
C ILE A 44 3.69 3.24 -0.71
N GLU A 45 2.55 3.78 -0.31
CA GLU A 45 2.47 4.69 0.83
C GLU A 45 1.70 4.06 1.97
N ILE A 46 2.19 4.30 3.17
CA ILE A 46 1.48 3.98 4.40
C ILE A 46 0.89 5.28 4.92
N MET A 47 -0.43 5.34 5.04
CA MET A 47 -1.10 6.50 5.62
C MET A 47 -1.43 6.22 7.06
N LYS A 48 -0.89 7.02 7.96
CA LYS A 48 -1.15 6.89 9.38
C LYS A 48 -2.42 7.64 9.77
N PRO A 49 -3.15 7.17 10.78
CA PRO A 49 -4.34 7.88 11.25
C PRO A 49 -4.08 9.31 11.71
N ASP A 50 -2.84 9.61 12.12
CA ASP A 50 -2.47 10.94 12.57
C ASP A 50 -2.11 11.89 11.42
N GLY A 51 -2.22 11.43 10.18
CA GLY A 51 -1.95 12.25 9.01
C GLY A 51 -0.57 12.09 8.41
N ARG A 52 0.31 11.29 9.02
CA ARG A 52 1.63 11.05 8.47
C ARG A 52 1.56 10.06 7.32
N ASN A 53 2.40 10.27 6.32
CA ASN A 53 2.53 9.35 5.20
C ASN A 53 3.95 8.87 5.11
N LEU A 54 4.13 7.56 4.93
CA LEU A 54 5.45 6.96 4.77
C LEU A 54 5.51 6.28 3.42
N GLU A 55 6.57 6.55 2.67
CA GLU A 55 6.77 5.89 1.38
C GLU A 55 7.70 4.71 1.60
N VAL A 56 7.29 3.54 1.16
CA VAL A 56 8.06 2.31 1.39
C VAL A 56 8.00 1.43 0.15
N VAL A 57 8.95 0.51 0.06
CA VAL A 57 8.97 -0.49 -1.02
C VAL A 57 8.51 -1.82 -0.44
N VAL A 58 7.64 -2.49 -1.16
CA VAL A 58 7.16 -3.82 -0.77
C VAL A 58 8.31 -4.81 -0.85
N LYS A 59 8.73 -5.37 0.27
CA LYS A 59 9.86 -6.28 0.32
C LYS A 59 9.46 -7.72 0.07
N SER A 60 8.32 -8.13 0.61
CA SER A 60 7.83 -9.49 0.38
C SER A 60 6.33 -9.54 0.62
N ILE A 61 5.70 -10.53 0.01
CA ILE A 61 4.28 -10.79 0.17
C ILE A 61 4.14 -12.27 0.47
N CYS A 62 3.39 -12.61 1.51
CA CYS A 62 3.11 -13.99 1.87
C CYS A 62 1.61 -14.15 2.06
N ASP A 63 1.11 -15.36 1.80
CA ASP A 63 -0.28 -15.66 2.12
C ASP A 63 -0.40 -16.04 3.60
N GLU A 64 -1.62 -16.41 4.02
CA GLU A 64 -1.86 -16.75 5.41
C GLU A 64 -1.12 -18.00 5.87
N ASP A 65 -0.75 -18.85 4.92
CA ASP A 65 -0.01 -20.08 5.23
C ASP A 65 1.50 -19.85 5.28
N GLY A 66 1.95 -18.64 4.97
CA GLY A 66 3.37 -18.31 4.98
C GLY A 66 4.06 -18.54 3.66
N ASN A 67 3.32 -18.84 2.60
CA ASN A 67 3.90 -19.04 1.28
C ASN A 67 4.19 -17.69 0.62
N GLY A 68 5.43 -17.49 0.20
CA GLY A 68 5.82 -16.25 -0.47
C GLY A 68 5.23 -16.17 -1.86
N GLN A 69 4.90 -14.95 -2.30
CA GLN A 69 4.45 -14.71 -3.65
C GLN A 69 4.97 -13.36 -4.13
N GLU A 70 5.15 -13.22 -5.42
CA GLU A 70 5.71 -12.01 -5.99
C GLU A 70 4.68 -10.92 -6.21
N SER A 71 3.43 -11.30 -6.29
CA SER A 71 2.37 -10.35 -6.52
C SER A 71 1.11 -10.81 -5.79
N ALA A 72 0.16 -9.90 -5.70
CA ALA A 72 -1.11 -10.16 -5.05
C ALA A 72 -2.22 -10.00 -6.11
N PRO A 73 -2.47 -11.03 -6.93
CA PRO A 73 -3.40 -10.91 -8.05
C PRO A 73 -4.86 -11.09 -7.66
N HIS A 74 -5.14 -11.68 -6.50
CA HIS A 74 -6.51 -12.05 -6.14
C HIS A 74 -7.10 -11.04 -5.17
N PRO A 75 -8.15 -10.31 -5.55
CA PRO A 75 -8.82 -9.38 -4.63
C PRO A 75 -9.35 -10.11 -3.41
N LYS A 76 -9.38 -9.42 -2.28
CA LYS A 76 -9.88 -9.92 -1.00
C LYS A 76 -9.06 -11.05 -0.40
N GLN A 77 -7.89 -11.31 -0.91
CA GLN A 77 -6.99 -12.28 -0.30
C GLN A 77 -6.36 -11.66 0.95
N ILE A 78 -6.26 -12.45 2.01
CA ILE A 78 -5.55 -12.00 3.22
C ILE A 78 -4.07 -12.26 3.02
N LEU A 79 -3.26 -11.22 3.22
CA LEU A 79 -1.83 -11.28 2.96
C LEU A 79 -1.04 -10.72 4.12
N TRP A 80 0.17 -11.24 4.32
CA TRP A 80 1.18 -10.63 5.17
C TRP A 80 2.21 -9.97 4.25
N VAL A 81 2.38 -8.67 4.43
CA VAL A 81 3.26 -7.87 3.58
C VAL A 81 4.38 -7.31 4.43
N ASP A 82 5.63 -7.51 3.97
CA ASP A 82 6.80 -6.96 4.66
C ASP A 82 7.17 -5.64 4.00
N LEU A 83 7.06 -4.58 4.75
CA LEU A 83 7.36 -3.23 4.28
C LEU A 83 8.65 -2.68 4.88
N GLY A 84 9.18 -3.34 5.91
CA GLY A 84 10.41 -2.91 6.54
C GLY A 84 10.32 -1.55 7.21
N ALA A 85 9.14 -1.12 7.61
CA ALA A 85 8.91 0.19 8.20
C ALA A 85 7.91 0.08 9.34
N ASP A 86 7.79 1.14 10.13
CA ASP A 86 6.81 1.16 11.21
C ASP A 86 5.41 1.19 10.61
N VAL A 87 4.71 0.09 10.78
CA VAL A 87 3.33 -0.03 10.33
C VAL A 87 2.51 -0.50 11.52
N ASP A 88 1.34 0.09 11.68
CA ASP A 88 0.48 -0.18 12.81
C ASP A 88 -0.90 -0.57 12.34
N LYS A 89 -1.66 -1.18 13.23
CA LYS A 89 -3.06 -1.50 12.97
C LYS A 89 -3.80 -0.23 12.60
N TYR A 90 -4.68 -0.33 11.62
CA TYR A 90 -5.49 0.76 11.07
C TYR A 90 -4.75 1.69 10.12
N ASP A 91 -3.47 1.46 9.85
CA ASP A 91 -2.79 2.19 8.79
C ASP A 91 -3.41 1.77 7.45
N ILE A 92 -3.37 2.68 6.49
CA ILE A 92 -3.90 2.42 5.16
C ILE A 92 -2.75 2.34 4.18
N LEU A 93 -2.78 1.31 3.34
CA LEU A 93 -1.78 1.15 2.28
C LEU A 93 -2.40 1.59 0.97
N ARG A 94 -1.65 2.39 0.21
CA ARG A 94 -2.09 2.83 -1.10
C ARG A 94 -0.90 2.92 -2.03
N LYS A 95 -1.16 2.80 -3.32
CA LYS A 95 -0.15 2.88 -4.35
C LYS A 95 -0.37 4.14 -5.17
N LYS A 96 0.70 4.88 -5.41
CA LYS A 96 0.65 6.06 -6.24
C LYS A 96 0.63 5.64 -7.70
N GLU A 97 -0.34 6.14 -8.43
CA GLU A 97 -0.44 5.86 -9.86
C GLU A 97 0.17 7.00 -10.64
N ASP A 98 1.07 6.68 -11.55
CA ASP A 98 1.63 7.66 -12.46
C ASP A 98 0.79 7.70 -13.73
N ASN A 99 0.44 8.89 -14.14
CA ASN A 99 -0.26 9.08 -15.40
C ASN A 99 0.62 9.82 -16.39
#